data_52f08303a9dcae8ee63212ec1be4a400
#
_entry.id   52f08303a9dcae8ee63212ec1be4a400
#
_cell.length_a   1.000
_cell.length_b   1.000
_cell.length_c   1.000
_cell.angle_alpha   90.00
_cell.angle_beta   90.00
_cell.angle_gamma   90.00
#
_symmetry.space_group_name_H-M   'P 1'
#
loop_
_entity.id
_entity.type
_entity.pdbx_description
1 polymer ?
#
loop_
_entity_poly.entity_id
_entity_poly.type
_entity_poly.pdbx_seq_one_letter_code
_entity_poly.pdbx_strand_id
1 'polypeptide(L)'
;MKNKFPVIEPIWIGLAFVFLGWLHTAFQVVFASVSTGFNALGPGMQFFDMFRQKISFGPESIIFYLPICTTLEAGWSAKTWLESFLMWAFMIFAMMLPSLLPFLYSKMISLKNFCRFMLGYLAVWMLFCVAGIFIQWILHTNGLLSNEMVITNSLLASLLLTLVGFYQFSKIKLRSCIARNQLLASTAKTSVGVRFNLKAGTKLGISCAVSCGPLMLTMFAFGLMNFIAMLFLTIMMFVETNLFYGESSNKFIGLVALAFAAFSLKNVV
;
A
#
# COMPACT_ATOMS: atom_id res chain seq x y z
N MET A 1 26.42 14.88 -32.69
CA MET A 1 25.41 15.53 -31.84
C MET A 1 24.63 14.45 -31.13
N LYS A 2 24.98 14.14 -29.85
CA LYS A 2 24.22 13.17 -29.04
C LYS A 2 23.00 13.90 -28.49
N ASN A 3 21.81 13.52 -28.95
CA ASN A 3 20.54 13.99 -28.42
C ASN A 3 20.51 13.72 -26.90
N LYS A 4 20.69 14.77 -26.12
CA LYS A 4 20.36 14.79 -24.70
C LYS A 4 18.83 14.82 -24.59
N PHE A 5 18.19 13.66 -24.68
CA PHE A 5 16.81 13.55 -24.20
C PHE A 5 16.80 13.83 -22.70
N PRO A 6 15.88 14.64 -22.20
CA PRO A 6 15.85 15.00 -20.79
C PRO A 6 15.63 13.76 -19.94
N VAL A 7 16.52 13.58 -18.98
CA VAL A 7 16.52 12.47 -18.00
C VAL A 7 15.29 12.48 -17.07
N ILE A 8 14.36 13.36 -17.34
CA ILE A 8 13.17 13.65 -16.55
C ILE A 8 12.03 12.66 -16.84
N GLU A 9 12.01 12.02 -18.04
CA GLU A 9 10.90 11.16 -18.46
C GLU A 9 10.54 9.98 -17.55
N PRO A 10 11.51 9.17 -17.04
CA PRO A 10 11.15 8.00 -16.25
C PRO A 10 10.53 8.34 -14.89
N ILE A 11 10.79 9.52 -14.34
CA ILE A 11 10.24 9.97 -13.06
C ILE A 11 8.79 10.36 -13.22
N TRP A 12 8.44 11.05 -14.30
CA TRP A 12 7.06 11.41 -14.60
C TRP A 12 6.17 10.18 -14.75
N ILE A 13 6.72 9.10 -15.30
CA ILE A 13 6.01 7.80 -15.37
C ILE A 13 5.74 7.28 -13.95
N GLY A 14 6.76 7.29 -13.08
CA GLY A 14 6.59 6.87 -11.69
C GLY A 14 5.56 7.72 -10.93
N LEU A 15 5.62 9.05 -11.08
CA LEU A 15 4.66 9.99 -10.49
C LEU A 15 3.25 9.77 -11.04
N ALA A 16 3.10 9.49 -12.34
CA ALA A 16 1.82 9.18 -12.95
C ALA A 16 1.20 7.92 -12.33
N PHE A 17 1.97 6.86 -12.11
CA PHE A 17 1.49 5.65 -11.42
C PHE A 17 1.07 5.93 -9.98
N VAL A 18 1.82 6.74 -9.23
CA VAL A 18 1.43 7.17 -7.87
C VAL A 18 0.12 7.95 -7.91
N PHE A 19 0.01 8.92 -8.80
CA PHE A 19 -1.20 9.73 -8.95
C PHE A 19 -2.40 8.86 -9.33
N LEU A 20 -2.25 7.96 -10.31
CA LEU A 20 -3.30 7.02 -10.70
C LEU A 20 -3.68 6.09 -9.55
N GLY A 21 -2.73 5.62 -8.75
CA GLY A 21 -2.98 4.83 -7.56
C GLY A 21 -3.85 5.58 -6.54
N TRP A 22 -3.50 6.80 -6.19
CA TRP A 22 -4.27 7.64 -5.27
C TRP A 22 -5.63 8.04 -5.84
N LEU A 23 -5.70 8.38 -7.12
CA LEU A 23 -6.95 8.72 -7.79
C LEU A 23 -7.93 7.54 -7.78
N HIS A 24 -7.45 6.34 -8.12
CA HIS A 24 -8.26 5.13 -8.12
C HIS A 24 -8.77 4.80 -6.71
N THR A 25 -7.91 4.83 -5.69
CA THR A 25 -8.32 4.56 -4.30
C THR A 25 -9.29 5.61 -3.77
N ALA A 26 -9.08 6.90 -4.08
CA ALA A 26 -10.02 7.95 -3.73
C ALA A 26 -11.39 7.73 -4.38
N PHE A 27 -11.41 7.34 -5.66
CA PHE A 27 -12.63 7.02 -6.38
C PHE A 27 -13.37 5.82 -5.76
N GLN A 28 -12.66 4.75 -5.39
CA GLN A 28 -13.24 3.58 -4.72
C GLN A 28 -13.87 3.96 -3.37
N VAL A 29 -13.19 4.79 -2.58
CA VAL A 29 -13.68 5.25 -1.26
C VAL A 29 -14.97 6.07 -1.43
N VAL A 30 -15.00 7.00 -2.39
CA VAL A 30 -16.20 7.81 -2.68
C VAL A 30 -17.35 6.90 -3.13
N PHE A 31 -17.09 5.95 -4.02
CA PHE A 31 -18.12 5.03 -4.50
C PHE A 31 -18.67 4.12 -3.38
N ALA A 32 -17.79 3.52 -2.57
CA ALA A 32 -18.19 2.71 -1.44
C ALA A 32 -19.00 3.52 -0.41
N SER A 33 -18.63 4.78 -0.16
CA SER A 33 -19.35 5.65 0.78
C SER A 33 -20.77 6.00 0.35
N VAL A 34 -21.08 5.91 -0.93
CA VAL A 34 -22.45 6.15 -1.44
C VAL A 34 -23.41 5.06 -0.97
N SER A 35 -22.96 3.81 -0.93
CA SER A 35 -23.79 2.66 -0.52
C SER A 35 -23.83 2.45 0.99
N THR A 36 -22.71 2.59 1.70
CA THR A 36 -22.60 2.20 3.11
C THR A 36 -22.30 3.36 4.07
N GLY A 37 -21.96 4.55 3.55
CA GLY A 37 -21.50 5.68 4.33
C GLY A 37 -20.02 5.57 4.71
N PHE A 38 -19.39 6.71 5.06
CA PHE A 38 -17.97 6.73 5.41
C PHE A 38 -17.66 6.01 6.74
N ASN A 39 -18.63 5.96 7.67
CA ASN A 39 -18.43 5.30 8.96
C ASN A 39 -18.15 3.80 8.85
N ALA A 40 -18.70 3.13 7.85
CA ALA A 40 -18.51 1.71 7.61
C ALA A 40 -17.11 1.37 7.05
N LEU A 41 -16.41 2.34 6.47
CA LEU A 41 -15.11 2.14 5.82
C LEU A 41 -13.93 2.08 6.81
N GLY A 42 -14.19 2.24 8.10
CA GLY A 42 -13.19 2.09 9.14
C GLY A 42 -12.95 3.35 9.99
N PRO A 43 -12.09 3.24 11.01
CA PRO A 43 -11.88 4.32 11.97
C PRO A 43 -11.29 5.58 11.33
N GLY A 44 -11.82 6.75 11.74
CA GLY A 44 -11.38 8.06 11.26
C GLY A 44 -12.07 8.55 9.99
N MET A 45 -12.73 7.68 9.22
CA MET A 45 -13.41 8.06 7.98
C MET A 45 -14.61 8.98 8.17
N GLN A 46 -15.14 9.09 9.40
CA GLN A 46 -16.20 10.02 9.79
C GLN A 46 -15.88 11.49 9.45
N PHE A 47 -14.59 11.83 9.40
CA PHE A 47 -14.14 13.18 9.03
C PHE A 47 -14.64 13.57 7.63
N PHE A 48 -14.77 12.62 6.72
CA PHE A 48 -15.26 12.87 5.36
C PHE A 48 -16.78 13.07 5.28
N ASP A 49 -17.57 12.62 6.27
CA ASP A 49 -19.02 12.90 6.31
C ASP A 49 -19.30 14.39 6.41
N MET A 50 -18.47 15.15 7.11
CA MET A 50 -18.59 16.62 7.18
C MET A 50 -18.39 17.29 5.81
N PHE A 51 -17.52 16.73 4.97
CA PHE A 51 -17.30 17.25 3.62
C PHE A 51 -18.42 16.85 2.67
N ARG A 52 -18.97 15.64 2.82
CA ARG A 52 -20.11 15.16 2.02
C ARG A 52 -21.34 16.04 2.17
N GLN A 53 -21.63 16.49 3.39
CA GLN A 53 -22.76 17.41 3.64
C GLN A 53 -22.62 18.77 2.95
N LYS A 54 -21.37 19.23 2.73
CA LYS A 54 -21.10 20.50 2.04
C LYS A 54 -21.02 20.39 0.52
N ILE A 55 -20.71 19.20 0.01
CA ILE A 55 -20.58 18.94 -1.43
C ILE A 55 -21.74 18.01 -1.80
N SER A 56 -22.88 18.60 -2.21
CA SER A 56 -24.02 17.86 -2.77
C SER A 56 -23.63 17.28 -4.14
N PHE A 57 -22.85 16.21 -4.16
CA PHE A 57 -22.81 15.36 -5.35
C PHE A 57 -24.10 14.55 -5.36
N GLY A 58 -25.04 14.94 -6.24
CA GLY A 58 -26.20 14.12 -6.49
C GLY A 58 -25.76 12.73 -6.97
N PRO A 59 -26.31 11.63 -6.41
CA PRO A 59 -25.89 10.27 -6.74
C PRO A 59 -26.07 9.93 -8.24
N GLU A 60 -26.82 10.71 -8.98
CA GLU A 60 -27.13 10.46 -10.40
C GLU A 60 -26.08 11.00 -11.38
N SER A 61 -25.19 11.90 -10.97
CA SER A 61 -24.27 12.57 -11.89
C SER A 61 -22.91 11.88 -12.06
N ILE A 62 -22.59 10.85 -11.27
CA ILE A 62 -21.30 10.13 -11.32
C ILE A 62 -21.51 8.63 -11.58
N ILE A 63 -22.64 8.24 -12.16
CA ILE A 63 -22.83 6.89 -12.70
C ILE A 63 -22.13 6.81 -14.07
N PHE A 64 -20.85 6.94 -14.07
CA PHE A 64 -20.06 6.40 -15.16
C PHE A 64 -19.74 4.96 -14.78
N TYR A 65 -20.33 4.03 -15.51
CA TYR A 65 -20.23 2.59 -15.37
C TYR A 65 -18.74 2.11 -15.47
N LEU A 66 -17.97 2.32 -14.44
CA LEU A 66 -16.78 1.52 -14.22
C LEU A 66 -17.14 0.52 -13.12
N PRO A 67 -17.13 -0.79 -13.43
CA PRO A 67 -17.39 -1.84 -12.45
C PRO A 67 -16.18 -1.98 -11.52
N ILE A 68 -16.07 -1.08 -10.55
CA ILE A 68 -14.93 -1.01 -9.65
C ILE A 68 -15.46 -1.14 -8.24
N CYS A 69 -15.25 -2.33 -7.66
CA CYS A 69 -15.64 -2.71 -6.31
C CYS A 69 -17.14 -2.59 -6.03
N THR A 70 -17.90 -3.55 -6.50
CA THR A 70 -19.15 -3.90 -5.85
C THR A 70 -18.81 -4.47 -4.48
N THR A 71 -19.49 -3.97 -3.43
CA THR A 71 -19.61 -4.67 -2.16
C THR A 71 -19.82 -6.16 -2.43
N LEU A 72 -19.14 -7.03 -1.71
CA LEU A 72 -19.09 -8.49 -1.95
C LEU A 72 -20.44 -9.19 -1.68
N GLU A 73 -21.57 -8.57 -2.03
CA GLU A 73 -22.91 -9.13 -1.81
C GLU A 73 -23.19 -10.41 -2.60
N ALA A 74 -22.48 -10.65 -3.69
CA ALA A 74 -22.82 -11.72 -4.65
C ALA A 74 -21.83 -12.89 -4.70
N GLY A 75 -20.96 -13.04 -3.73
CA GLY A 75 -19.97 -14.14 -3.71
C GLY A 75 -18.77 -13.92 -4.65
N TRP A 76 -17.79 -14.83 -4.61
CA TRP A 76 -16.53 -14.74 -5.35
C TRP A 76 -16.70 -15.22 -6.78
N SER A 77 -16.87 -14.31 -7.70
CA SER A 77 -16.87 -14.52 -9.16
C SER A 77 -15.51 -14.13 -9.76
N ALA A 78 -15.27 -14.50 -11.01
CA ALA A 78 -14.06 -14.08 -11.75
C ALA A 78 -13.94 -12.55 -11.81
N LYS A 79 -15.04 -11.83 -11.88
CA LYS A 79 -15.12 -10.36 -11.82
C LYS A 79 -14.59 -9.85 -10.47
N THR A 80 -15.06 -10.40 -9.36
CA THR A 80 -14.65 -10.01 -8.01
C THR A 80 -13.16 -10.26 -7.76
N TRP A 81 -12.61 -11.37 -8.28
CA TRP A 81 -11.17 -11.64 -8.23
C TRP A 81 -10.37 -10.57 -8.97
N LEU A 82 -10.81 -10.17 -10.16
CA LEU A 82 -10.14 -9.13 -10.95
C LEU A 82 -10.22 -7.76 -10.26
N GLU A 83 -11.39 -7.41 -9.74
CA GLU A 83 -11.59 -6.14 -9.01
C GLU A 83 -10.72 -6.06 -7.77
N SER A 84 -10.66 -7.14 -6.97
CA SER A 84 -9.78 -7.23 -5.81
C SER A 84 -8.30 -7.12 -6.22
N PHE A 85 -7.91 -7.74 -7.33
CA PHE A 85 -6.53 -7.63 -7.83
C PHE A 85 -6.19 -6.19 -8.23
N LEU A 86 -7.07 -5.52 -8.94
CA LEU A 86 -6.87 -4.12 -9.33
C LEU A 86 -6.80 -3.20 -8.09
N MET A 87 -7.69 -3.40 -7.12
CA MET A 87 -7.66 -2.68 -5.85
C MET A 87 -6.29 -2.81 -5.16
N TRP A 88 -5.79 -4.04 -4.97
CA TRP A 88 -4.49 -4.28 -4.35
C TRP A 88 -3.33 -3.70 -5.17
N ALA A 89 -3.38 -3.81 -6.51
CA ALA A 89 -2.35 -3.28 -7.39
C ALA A 89 -2.27 -1.75 -7.31
N PHE A 90 -3.40 -1.05 -7.36
CA PHE A 90 -3.42 0.42 -7.24
C PHE A 90 -3.03 0.89 -5.83
N MET A 91 -3.42 0.15 -4.79
CA MET A 91 -2.97 0.41 -3.42
C MET A 91 -1.44 0.31 -3.30
N ILE A 92 -0.82 -0.68 -3.94
CA ILE A 92 0.65 -0.79 -4.00
C ILE A 92 1.27 0.39 -4.75
N PHE A 93 0.72 0.81 -5.87
CA PHE A 93 1.23 1.98 -6.59
C PHE A 93 1.13 3.24 -5.73
N ALA A 94 0.02 3.44 -5.02
CA ALA A 94 -0.18 4.58 -4.14
C ALA A 94 0.78 4.59 -2.95
N MET A 95 1.05 3.43 -2.33
CA MET A 95 1.78 3.36 -1.06
C MET A 95 3.28 3.08 -1.24
N MET A 96 3.67 2.23 -2.18
CA MET A 96 5.04 1.75 -2.29
C MET A 96 5.90 2.56 -3.26
N LEU A 97 5.33 3.09 -4.35
CA LEU A 97 6.10 3.88 -5.30
C LEU A 97 6.61 5.20 -4.71
N PRO A 98 5.85 5.97 -3.89
CA PRO A 98 6.36 7.20 -3.31
C PRO A 98 7.68 7.03 -2.56
N SER A 99 7.84 5.92 -1.84
CA SER A 99 9.06 5.64 -1.07
C SER A 99 10.28 5.34 -1.94
N LEU A 100 10.07 4.92 -3.19
CA LEU A 100 11.12 4.57 -4.15
C LEU A 100 11.53 5.75 -5.06
N LEU A 101 10.62 6.68 -5.33
CA LEU A 101 10.85 7.80 -6.25
C LEU A 101 12.06 8.68 -5.91
N PRO A 102 12.32 9.09 -4.64
CA PRO A 102 13.49 9.90 -4.32
C PRO A 102 14.81 9.22 -4.69
N PHE A 103 14.89 7.92 -4.52
CA PHE A 103 16.05 7.14 -4.94
C PHE A 103 16.21 7.11 -6.47
N LEU A 104 15.14 6.87 -7.21
CA LEU A 104 15.17 6.85 -8.67
C LEU A 104 15.54 8.22 -9.24
N TYR A 105 15.02 9.30 -8.63
CA TYR A 105 15.35 10.67 -9.00
C TYR A 105 16.85 10.96 -8.89
N SER A 106 17.49 10.50 -7.84
CA SER A 106 18.91 10.77 -7.58
C SER A 106 19.86 10.09 -8.59
N LYS A 107 19.38 9.18 -9.45
CA LYS A 107 20.24 8.26 -10.23
C LYS A 107 20.32 8.48 -11.74
N MET A 108 19.58 9.41 -12.31
CA MET A 108 19.62 9.70 -13.77
C MET A 108 19.59 8.41 -14.62
N ILE A 109 18.56 7.60 -14.48
CA ILE A 109 18.43 6.27 -15.08
C ILE A 109 17.87 6.41 -16.50
N SER A 110 18.40 5.65 -17.48
CA SER A 110 17.79 5.56 -18.80
C SER A 110 16.44 4.83 -18.71
N LEU A 111 15.47 5.22 -19.56
CA LEU A 111 14.13 4.65 -19.60
C LEU A 111 14.13 3.12 -19.67
N LYS A 112 14.98 2.53 -20.50
CA LYS A 112 15.10 1.07 -20.64
C LYS A 112 15.51 0.37 -19.33
N ASN A 113 16.46 0.96 -18.61
CA ASN A 113 16.92 0.41 -17.33
C ASN A 113 15.89 0.64 -16.23
N PHE A 114 15.20 1.78 -16.24
CA PHE A 114 14.08 2.07 -15.36
C PHE A 114 12.97 1.02 -15.52
N CYS A 115 12.50 0.79 -16.75
CA CYS A 115 11.45 -0.20 -17.00
C CYS A 115 11.85 -1.61 -16.53
N ARG A 116 13.08 -2.06 -16.81
CA ARG A 116 13.56 -3.37 -16.36
C ARG A 116 13.61 -3.49 -14.83
N PHE A 117 14.08 -2.44 -14.17
CA PHE A 117 14.14 -2.39 -12.71
C PHE A 117 12.73 -2.39 -12.11
N MET A 118 11.85 -1.51 -12.60
CA MET A 118 10.46 -1.42 -12.14
C MET A 118 9.70 -2.72 -12.38
N LEU A 119 9.92 -3.39 -13.51
CA LEU A 119 9.28 -4.67 -13.79
C LEU A 119 9.68 -5.74 -12.77
N GLY A 120 10.95 -5.80 -12.38
CA GLY A 120 11.41 -6.72 -11.32
C GLY A 120 10.83 -6.37 -9.96
N TYR A 121 10.77 -5.09 -9.62
CA TYR A 121 10.19 -4.61 -8.36
C TYR A 121 8.70 -4.88 -8.27
N LEU A 122 7.95 -4.52 -9.31
CA LEU A 122 6.51 -4.72 -9.37
C LEU A 122 6.11 -6.19 -9.46
N ALA A 123 6.91 -7.06 -10.11
CA ALA A 123 6.63 -8.49 -10.15
C ALA A 123 6.53 -9.10 -8.74
N VAL A 124 7.41 -8.70 -7.82
CA VAL A 124 7.35 -9.15 -6.42
C VAL A 124 6.08 -8.64 -5.74
N TRP A 125 5.72 -7.38 -5.98
CA TRP A 125 4.51 -6.79 -5.40
C TRP A 125 3.23 -7.38 -5.99
N MET A 126 3.23 -7.78 -7.26
CA MET A 126 2.08 -8.51 -7.85
C MET A 126 1.90 -9.89 -7.21
N LEU A 127 2.99 -10.59 -6.87
CA LEU A 127 2.89 -11.82 -6.06
C LEU A 127 2.31 -11.55 -4.67
N PHE A 128 2.70 -10.44 -4.05
CA PHE A 128 2.11 -10.01 -2.77
C PHE A 128 0.61 -9.69 -2.91
N CYS A 129 0.17 -9.06 -4.01
CA CYS A 129 -1.25 -8.86 -4.32
C CYS A 129 -2.00 -10.18 -4.33
N VAL A 130 -1.49 -11.17 -5.05
CA VAL A 130 -2.12 -12.49 -5.13
C VAL A 130 -2.26 -13.10 -3.74
N ALA A 131 -1.21 -13.06 -2.91
CA ALA A 131 -1.28 -13.53 -1.53
C ALA A 131 -2.31 -12.75 -0.69
N GLY A 132 -2.36 -11.42 -0.84
CA GLY A 132 -3.33 -10.55 -0.17
C GLY A 132 -4.77 -10.89 -0.51
N ILE A 133 -5.05 -11.15 -1.80
CA ILE A 133 -6.38 -11.53 -2.27
C ILE A 133 -6.78 -12.91 -1.73
N PHE A 134 -5.85 -13.86 -1.67
CA PHE A 134 -6.12 -15.17 -1.06
C PHE A 134 -6.47 -15.04 0.42
N ILE A 135 -5.75 -14.21 1.17
CA ILE A 135 -6.06 -13.91 2.57
C ILE A 135 -7.45 -13.26 2.66
N GLN A 136 -7.73 -12.29 1.83
CA GLN A 136 -9.04 -11.61 1.75
C GLN A 136 -10.17 -12.60 1.46
N TRP A 137 -9.98 -13.50 0.51
CA TRP A 137 -10.94 -14.55 0.17
C TRP A 137 -11.20 -15.49 1.36
N ILE A 138 -10.15 -15.96 2.03
CA ILE A 138 -10.28 -16.82 3.22
C ILE A 138 -11.04 -16.09 4.34
N LEU A 139 -10.68 -14.85 4.64
CA LEU A 139 -11.33 -14.07 5.69
C LEU A 139 -12.81 -13.81 5.37
N HIS A 140 -13.12 -13.50 4.11
CA HIS A 140 -14.48 -13.22 3.70
C HIS A 140 -15.35 -14.48 3.70
N THR A 141 -14.86 -15.60 3.17
CA THR A 141 -15.62 -16.88 3.14
C THR A 141 -15.90 -17.44 4.52
N ASN A 142 -15.06 -17.11 5.52
CA ASN A 142 -15.27 -17.48 6.92
C ASN A 142 -16.11 -16.44 7.71
N GLY A 143 -16.65 -15.41 7.05
CA GLY A 143 -17.45 -14.37 7.72
C GLY A 143 -16.67 -13.47 8.68
N LEU A 144 -15.34 -13.47 8.59
CA LEU A 144 -14.45 -12.67 9.45
C LEU A 144 -14.20 -11.26 8.87
N LEU A 145 -14.60 -11.02 7.62
CA LEU A 145 -14.46 -9.76 6.92
C LEU A 145 -15.86 -9.23 6.57
N SER A 146 -16.11 -7.96 6.86
CA SER A 146 -17.35 -7.29 6.45
C SER A 146 -17.41 -7.05 4.93
N ASN A 147 -18.56 -6.67 4.41
CA ASN A 147 -18.72 -6.29 3.00
C ASN A 147 -17.83 -5.09 2.62
N GLU A 148 -17.53 -4.21 3.58
CA GLU A 148 -16.62 -3.07 3.45
C GLU A 148 -15.14 -3.46 3.65
N MET A 149 -14.86 -4.77 3.73
CA MET A 149 -13.51 -5.34 3.86
C MET A 149 -12.76 -4.90 5.14
N VAL A 150 -13.48 -4.79 6.24
CA VAL A 150 -12.96 -4.57 7.59
C VAL A 150 -13.11 -5.86 8.39
N ILE A 151 -12.12 -6.23 9.19
CA ILE A 151 -12.25 -7.37 10.11
C ILE A 151 -13.34 -7.05 11.13
N THR A 152 -14.39 -7.91 11.18
CA THR A 152 -15.54 -7.74 12.07
C THR A 152 -15.22 -8.10 13.52
N ASN A 153 -14.32 -9.05 13.72
CA ASN A 153 -13.94 -9.52 15.05
C ASN A 153 -12.77 -8.70 15.60
N SER A 154 -13.03 -7.87 16.61
CA SER A 154 -12.03 -7.00 17.24
C SER A 154 -10.86 -7.79 17.88
N LEU A 155 -11.08 -9.03 18.34
CA LEU A 155 -10.00 -9.89 18.82
C LEU A 155 -9.05 -10.29 17.69
N LEU A 156 -9.59 -10.62 16.52
CA LEU A 156 -8.77 -10.95 15.35
C LEU A 156 -8.01 -9.72 14.86
N ALA A 157 -8.65 -8.56 14.82
CA ALA A 157 -8.00 -7.29 14.46
C ALA A 157 -6.86 -6.96 15.43
N SER A 158 -7.08 -7.06 16.72
CA SER A 158 -6.05 -6.79 17.74
C SER A 158 -4.92 -7.81 17.70
N LEU A 159 -5.21 -9.10 17.44
CA LEU A 159 -4.20 -10.13 17.26
C LEU A 159 -3.31 -9.82 16.05
N LEU A 160 -3.90 -9.46 14.92
CA LEU A 160 -3.18 -9.06 13.71
C LEU A 160 -2.26 -7.86 13.98
N LEU A 161 -2.78 -6.81 14.61
CA LEU A 161 -2.01 -5.60 14.95
C LEU A 161 -0.88 -5.92 15.94
N THR A 162 -1.13 -6.79 16.90
CA THR A 162 -0.12 -7.25 17.88
C THR A 162 1.01 -8.02 17.18
N LEU A 163 0.66 -8.98 16.31
CA LEU A 163 1.65 -9.74 15.54
C LEU A 163 2.50 -8.84 14.65
N VAL A 164 1.88 -7.88 13.94
CA VAL A 164 2.60 -6.92 13.13
C VAL A 164 3.44 -5.98 14.00
N GLY A 165 2.94 -5.55 15.16
CA GLY A 165 3.68 -4.74 16.11
C GLY A 165 4.96 -5.46 16.58
N PHE A 166 4.86 -6.72 17.02
CA PHE A 166 6.03 -7.53 17.41
C PHE A 166 6.99 -7.79 16.23
N TYR A 167 6.44 -7.98 15.02
CA TYR A 167 7.26 -8.13 13.82
C TYR A 167 8.17 -6.92 13.60
N GLN A 168 7.75 -5.70 13.95
CA GLN A 168 8.57 -4.50 13.80
C GLN A 168 9.88 -4.55 14.60
N PHE A 169 9.89 -5.29 15.73
CA PHE A 169 11.10 -5.50 16.57
C PHE A 169 11.94 -6.69 16.09
N SER A 170 11.51 -7.42 15.07
CA SER A 170 12.18 -8.64 14.63
C SER A 170 13.52 -8.36 13.94
N LYS A 171 14.49 -9.25 14.14
CA LYS A 171 15.77 -9.22 13.42
C LYS A 171 15.60 -9.41 11.90
N ILE A 172 14.50 -10.06 11.47
CA ILE A 172 14.17 -10.28 10.05
C ILE A 172 13.87 -8.93 9.39
N LYS A 173 12.99 -8.13 10.00
CA LYS A 173 12.69 -6.79 9.51
C LYS A 173 13.95 -5.92 9.45
N LEU A 174 14.74 -5.88 10.54
CA LEU A 174 15.96 -5.08 10.58
C LEU A 174 16.95 -5.47 9.48
N ARG A 175 17.17 -6.76 9.27
CA ARG A 175 18.03 -7.27 8.18
C ARG A 175 17.51 -6.85 6.81
N SER A 176 16.18 -6.92 6.59
CA SER A 176 15.57 -6.51 5.32
C SER A 176 15.72 -5.01 5.07
N CYS A 177 15.56 -4.17 6.09
CA CYS A 177 15.80 -2.73 6.00
C CYS A 177 17.27 -2.42 5.67
N ILE A 178 18.21 -3.09 6.33
CA ILE A 178 19.65 -2.95 6.06
C ILE A 178 19.97 -3.40 4.63
N ALA A 179 19.48 -4.55 4.20
CA ALA A 179 19.68 -5.07 2.84
C ALA A 179 19.13 -4.11 1.78
N ARG A 180 17.93 -3.56 1.99
CA ARG A 180 17.33 -2.53 1.14
C ARG A 180 18.25 -1.30 1.02
N ASN A 181 18.70 -0.77 2.15
CA ASN A 181 19.54 0.43 2.18
C ASN A 181 20.93 0.18 1.56
N GLN A 182 21.50 -1.01 1.76
CA GLN A 182 22.75 -1.40 1.10
C GLN A 182 22.59 -1.50 -0.43
N LEU A 183 21.47 -2.06 -0.91
CA LEU A 183 21.14 -2.09 -2.34
C LEU A 183 21.00 -0.66 -2.89
N LEU A 184 20.33 0.22 -2.18
CA LEU A 184 20.15 1.61 -2.57
C LEU A 184 21.50 2.36 -2.55
N ALA A 185 22.35 2.12 -1.54
CA ALA A 185 23.67 2.75 -1.42
C ALA A 185 24.69 2.20 -2.41
N SER A 186 24.71 0.90 -2.68
CA SER A 186 25.64 0.28 -3.63
C SER A 186 25.39 0.77 -5.06
N THR A 187 24.12 1.01 -5.39
CA THR A 187 23.74 1.66 -6.63
C THR A 187 24.14 3.16 -6.64
N ALA A 188 24.42 3.77 -5.48
CA ALA A 188 24.83 5.17 -5.37
C ALA A 188 26.30 5.41 -5.69
N LYS A 189 27.17 4.48 -5.36
CA LYS A 189 28.63 4.66 -5.42
C LYS A 189 29.25 4.39 -6.79
N THR A 190 28.56 3.74 -7.70
CA THR A 190 29.09 3.40 -9.03
C THR A 190 28.69 4.46 -10.04
N SER A 191 29.58 5.41 -10.32
CA SER A 191 29.43 6.45 -11.35
C SER A 191 29.45 5.90 -12.78
N VAL A 192 29.73 4.62 -12.97
CA VAL A 192 29.74 3.95 -14.29
C VAL A 192 28.75 2.78 -14.25
N GLY A 193 27.59 2.99 -14.90
CA GLY A 193 26.71 1.89 -15.32
C GLY A 193 26.19 1.00 -14.20
N VAL A 194 25.52 1.58 -13.20
CA VAL A 194 24.70 0.76 -12.31
C VAL A 194 23.81 -0.13 -13.17
N ARG A 195 23.97 -1.42 -13.04
CA ARG A 195 23.11 -2.40 -13.70
C ARG A 195 21.73 -2.37 -13.03
N PHE A 196 20.97 -1.32 -13.31
CA PHE A 196 19.52 -1.31 -13.10
C PHE A 196 18.95 -2.38 -14.01
N ASN A 197 18.90 -3.58 -13.51
CA ASN A 197 18.39 -4.74 -14.21
C ASN A 197 17.25 -5.36 -13.42
N LEU A 198 16.57 -6.30 -14.03
CA LEU A 198 15.47 -7.05 -13.43
C LEU A 198 15.85 -7.64 -12.06
N LYS A 199 17.07 -8.21 -11.93
CA LYS A 199 17.56 -8.82 -10.68
C LYS A 199 17.70 -7.81 -9.54
N ALA A 200 18.13 -6.58 -9.83
CA ALA A 200 18.22 -5.54 -8.80
C ALA A 200 16.82 -5.09 -8.35
N GLY A 201 15.89 -4.95 -9.29
CA GLY A 201 14.49 -4.65 -8.99
C GLY A 201 13.84 -5.73 -8.13
N THR A 202 13.99 -7.01 -8.48
CA THR A 202 13.43 -8.12 -7.69
C THR A 202 14.05 -8.20 -6.30
N LYS A 203 15.37 -8.05 -6.15
CA LYS A 203 16.01 -8.03 -4.82
C LYS A 203 15.48 -6.90 -3.95
N LEU A 204 15.32 -5.69 -4.52
CA LEU A 204 14.76 -4.56 -3.80
C LEU A 204 13.30 -4.83 -3.45
N GLY A 205 12.51 -5.37 -4.38
CA GLY A 205 11.13 -5.74 -4.17
C GLY A 205 10.96 -6.73 -3.02
N ILE A 206 11.78 -7.79 -2.97
CA ILE A 206 11.76 -8.78 -1.89
C ILE A 206 12.09 -8.12 -0.54
N SER A 207 13.18 -7.34 -0.48
CA SER A 207 13.54 -6.63 0.77
C SER A 207 12.42 -5.67 1.22
N CYS A 208 11.79 -4.97 0.28
CA CYS A 208 10.69 -4.07 0.56
C CYS A 208 9.43 -4.84 0.99
N ALA A 209 9.06 -5.93 0.33
CA ALA A 209 7.91 -6.75 0.69
C ALA A 209 8.07 -7.38 2.07
N VAL A 210 9.25 -7.87 2.42
CA VAL A 210 9.53 -8.39 3.76
C VAL A 210 9.48 -7.29 4.82
N SER A 211 9.99 -6.09 4.55
CA SER A 211 9.99 -5.01 5.55
C SER A 211 8.63 -4.32 5.70
N CYS A 212 7.91 -4.06 4.60
CA CYS A 212 6.69 -3.27 4.58
C CYS A 212 5.42 -4.11 4.40
N GLY A 213 5.53 -5.34 3.87
CA GLY A 213 4.37 -6.21 3.63
C GLY A 213 3.50 -6.46 4.86
N PRO A 214 4.06 -6.83 6.01
CA PRO A 214 3.28 -6.99 7.23
C PRO A 214 2.53 -5.73 7.67
N LEU A 215 3.10 -4.53 7.43
CA LEU A 215 2.39 -3.26 7.66
C LEU A 215 1.18 -3.10 6.72
N MET A 216 1.30 -3.53 5.47
CA MET A 216 0.15 -3.50 4.55
C MET A 216 -0.98 -4.43 5.00
N LEU A 217 -0.66 -5.56 5.65
CA LEU A 217 -1.70 -6.45 6.18
C LEU A 217 -2.51 -5.81 7.31
N THR A 218 -2.01 -4.79 8.00
CA THR A 218 -2.79 -4.05 8.99
C THR A 218 -4.01 -3.34 8.39
N MET A 219 -4.03 -3.13 7.07
CA MET A 219 -5.20 -2.60 6.38
C MET A 219 -6.44 -3.48 6.54
N PHE A 220 -6.30 -4.78 6.78
CA PHE A 220 -7.45 -5.62 7.13
C PHE A 220 -8.09 -5.23 8.47
N ALA A 221 -7.30 -4.75 9.43
CA ALA A 221 -7.82 -4.29 10.72
C ALA A 221 -8.42 -2.88 10.64
N PHE A 222 -7.84 -2.00 9.80
CA PHE A 222 -8.32 -0.63 9.65
C PHE A 222 -9.40 -0.48 8.56
N GLY A 223 -9.56 -1.47 7.70
CA GLY A 223 -10.38 -1.44 6.50
C GLY A 223 -9.54 -1.20 5.24
N LEU A 224 -9.69 -2.09 4.25
CA LEU A 224 -8.94 -1.99 2.99
C LEU A 224 -9.28 -0.72 2.20
N MET A 225 -10.48 -0.17 2.40
CA MET A 225 -10.93 1.08 1.78
C MET A 225 -10.75 2.31 2.70
N ASN A 226 -10.00 2.19 3.80
CA ASN A 226 -9.75 3.32 4.69
C ASN A 226 -8.64 4.21 4.15
N PHE A 227 -9.04 5.33 3.53
CA PHE A 227 -8.12 6.30 2.92
C PHE A 227 -7.16 6.94 3.93
N ILE A 228 -7.65 7.23 5.15
CA ILE A 228 -6.83 7.85 6.21
C ILE A 228 -5.75 6.87 6.69
N ALA A 229 -6.13 5.61 6.94
CA ALA A 229 -5.18 4.58 7.34
C ALA A 229 -4.14 4.33 6.24
N MET A 230 -4.56 4.30 4.97
CA MET A 230 -3.68 4.13 3.83
C MET A 230 -2.68 5.29 3.70
N LEU A 231 -3.14 6.54 3.86
CA LEU A 231 -2.28 7.73 3.86
C LEU A 231 -1.27 7.69 5.02
N PHE A 232 -1.74 7.36 6.22
CA PHE A 232 -0.89 7.25 7.41
C PHE A 232 0.20 6.19 7.22
N LEU A 233 -0.15 5.00 6.76
CA LEU A 233 0.82 3.93 6.49
C LEU A 233 1.80 4.32 5.37
N THR A 234 1.34 5.01 4.34
CA THR A 234 2.21 5.52 3.27
C THR A 234 3.27 6.47 3.82
N ILE A 235 2.86 7.43 4.66
CA ILE A 235 3.78 8.37 5.31
C ILE A 235 4.76 7.60 6.21
N MET A 236 4.29 6.66 7.01
CA MET A 236 5.14 5.84 7.88
C MET A 236 6.19 5.06 7.08
N MET A 237 5.79 4.41 5.99
CA MET A 237 6.70 3.67 5.13
C MET A 237 7.68 4.58 4.38
N PHE A 238 7.23 5.77 3.97
CA PHE A 238 8.07 6.77 3.33
C PHE A 238 9.15 7.28 4.30
N VAL A 239 8.77 7.61 5.52
CA VAL A 239 9.66 8.08 6.60
C VAL A 239 10.68 6.99 6.96
N GLU A 240 10.23 5.76 7.13
CA GLU A 240 11.09 4.60 7.40
C GLU A 240 12.12 4.37 6.29
N THR A 241 11.71 4.59 5.04
CA THR A 241 12.58 4.30 3.88
C THR A 241 13.58 5.41 3.61
N ASN A 242 13.21 6.69 3.81
CA ASN A 242 13.97 7.83 3.32
C ASN A 242 14.60 8.68 4.43
N LEU A 243 14.01 8.77 5.63
CA LEU A 243 14.44 9.71 6.65
C LEU A 243 15.11 9.04 7.85
N PHE A 244 14.57 7.96 8.35
CA PHE A 244 15.07 7.31 9.55
C PHE A 244 15.59 5.90 9.23
N TYR A 245 16.91 5.82 9.00
CA TYR A 245 17.59 4.55 8.80
C TYR A 245 17.90 3.93 10.15
N GLY A 246 17.11 2.94 10.59
CA GLY A 246 17.55 2.16 11.73
C GLY A 246 16.48 1.63 12.66
N GLU A 247 16.99 1.12 13.76
CA GLU A 247 16.21 0.42 14.79
C GLU A 247 15.15 1.31 15.47
N SER A 248 15.43 2.61 15.59
CA SER A 248 14.55 3.57 16.26
C SER A 248 13.22 3.77 15.50
N SER A 249 13.25 3.85 14.17
CA SER A 249 12.05 3.97 13.35
C SER A 249 11.16 2.73 13.46
N ASN A 250 11.76 1.55 13.39
CA ASN A 250 11.04 0.28 13.55
C ASN A 250 10.39 0.18 14.93
N LYS A 251 11.09 0.58 15.99
CA LYS A 251 10.56 0.60 17.35
C LYS A 251 9.37 1.54 17.48
N PHE A 252 9.46 2.74 16.91
CA PHE A 252 8.37 3.70 16.93
C PHE A 252 7.11 3.15 16.23
N ILE A 253 7.26 2.62 15.02
CA ILE A 253 6.16 2.03 14.26
C ILE A 253 5.56 0.83 15.01
N GLY A 254 6.41 0.00 15.62
CA GLY A 254 5.97 -1.13 16.43
C GLY A 254 5.15 -0.70 17.63
N LEU A 255 5.59 0.34 18.36
CA LEU A 255 4.84 0.91 19.49
C LEU A 255 3.49 1.47 19.05
N VAL A 256 3.43 2.18 17.93
CA VAL A 256 2.18 2.68 17.37
C VAL A 256 1.23 1.53 17.04
N ALA A 257 1.69 0.47 16.40
CA ALA A 257 0.87 -0.69 16.08
C ALA A 257 0.34 -1.39 17.33
N LEU A 258 1.18 -1.55 18.38
CA LEU A 258 0.77 -2.12 19.66
C LEU A 258 -0.23 -1.22 20.41
N ALA A 259 -0.09 0.10 20.34
CA ALA A 259 -1.06 1.04 20.92
C ALA A 259 -2.43 0.89 20.25
N PHE A 260 -2.48 0.78 18.92
CA PHE A 260 -3.72 0.50 18.18
C PHE A 260 -4.30 -0.87 18.52
N ALA A 261 -3.47 -1.90 18.73
CA ALA A 261 -3.92 -3.22 19.17
C ALA A 261 -4.60 -3.14 20.54
N ALA A 262 -3.97 -2.45 21.49
CA ALA A 262 -4.53 -2.26 22.84
C ALA A 262 -5.85 -1.46 22.81
N PHE A 263 -5.92 -0.42 21.96
CA PHE A 263 -7.15 0.35 21.75
C PHE A 263 -8.28 -0.50 21.17
N SER A 264 -7.96 -1.34 20.17
CA SER A 264 -8.92 -2.28 19.56
C SER A 264 -9.45 -3.29 20.57
N LEU A 265 -8.61 -3.79 21.48
CA LEU A 265 -9.02 -4.70 22.57
C LEU A 265 -9.96 -4.01 23.57
N LYS A 266 -9.73 -2.74 23.88
CA LYS A 266 -10.56 -2.00 24.84
C LYS A 266 -12.01 -1.82 24.35
N ASN A 267 -12.24 -1.86 23.06
CA ASN A 267 -13.57 -1.77 22.45
C ASN A 267 -14.30 -3.13 22.40
N VAL A 268 -13.69 -4.19 22.92
CA VAL A 268 -14.27 -5.55 23.04
C VAL A 268 -14.89 -5.75 24.42
N VAL A 269 -14.41 -5.02 25.43
CA VAL A 269 -14.87 -5.06 26.84
C VAL A 269 -15.88 -3.93 27.05
#